data_604503fb998a4255b26aaeb44bd3b42f
#
_entry.id   604503fb998a4255b26aaeb44bd3b42f
#
_cell.length_a   1.000
_cell.length_b   1.000
_cell.length_c   1.000
_cell.angle_alpha   90.00
_cell.angle_beta   90.00
_cell.angle_gamma   90.00
#
_symmetry.space_group_name_H-M   'P 1'
#
loop_
_entity.id
_entity.type
_entity.pdbx_description
1 polymer ?
#
loop_
_entity_poly.entity_id
_entity_poly.type
_entity_poly.pdbx_seq_one_letter_code
_entity_poly.pdbx_strand_id
1 'polypeptide(L)'
;TGAIGLAALPIVVCCIATALFFVTRIGAVLGLPPRLATLIAVGTAICGNSAIVAMAPVIDATDDEVSYAVGCITIFGLVALMAYPYLGHQLFDGDPTLVGLFMGTAIHDTSQVAGAGMVYLAQYGTPEVLDAATVTKLQRNMFMLAVIPLMAFHSNRARATGSIRSQIKAAIPMFVFGFLAMSLLRTLGDLGDRPFGLLTEEVWSTTIGWATKTATLCLAVAMSAVGLGTSFTRLRGLGMRPLAVGLFAAALVGAVSYTLVRLLAPHIGSLPV
;
A
#
# COMPACT_ATOMS: atom_id res chain seq x y z
N THR A 1 13.82 -11.94 7.23
CA THR A 1 12.47 -11.41 6.90
C THR A 1 11.64 -11.09 8.14
N GLY A 2 11.67 -11.90 9.21
CA GLY A 2 10.88 -11.66 10.42
C GLY A 2 11.32 -10.40 11.19
N ALA A 3 12.61 -10.14 11.28
CA ALA A 3 13.17 -8.97 11.96
C ALA A 3 12.77 -7.65 11.26
N ILE A 4 12.82 -7.63 9.92
CA ILE A 4 12.38 -6.47 9.11
C ILE A 4 10.91 -6.19 9.35
N GLY A 5 10.06 -7.23 9.39
CA GLY A 5 8.63 -7.09 9.65
C GLY A 5 8.33 -6.46 11.01
N LEU A 6 9.02 -6.86 12.08
CA LEU A 6 8.85 -6.28 13.42
C LEU A 6 9.31 -4.81 13.47
N ALA A 7 10.42 -4.48 12.82
CA ALA A 7 10.93 -3.11 12.75
C ALA A 7 10.02 -2.19 11.91
N ALA A 8 9.40 -2.72 10.86
CA ALA A 8 8.48 -1.98 10.00
C ALA A 8 7.16 -1.63 10.68
N LEU A 9 6.71 -2.43 11.65
CA LEU A 9 5.37 -2.30 12.26
C LEU A 9 5.10 -0.90 12.84
N PRO A 10 5.93 -0.33 13.72
CA PRO A 10 5.69 0.99 14.28
C PRO A 10 5.70 2.09 13.20
N ILE A 11 6.58 1.97 12.20
CA ILE A 11 6.64 2.92 11.07
C ILE A 11 5.35 2.87 10.27
N VAL A 12 4.89 1.66 9.93
CA VAL A 12 3.65 1.44 9.19
C VAL A 12 2.45 2.02 9.93
N VAL A 13 2.31 1.73 11.24
CA VAL A 13 1.20 2.24 12.06
C VAL A 13 1.22 3.77 12.12
N CYS A 14 2.37 4.38 12.34
CA CYS A 14 2.50 5.85 12.36
C CYS A 14 2.19 6.47 11.00
N CYS A 15 2.66 5.89 9.90
CA CYS A 15 2.34 6.37 8.55
C CYS A 15 0.83 6.27 8.25
N ILE A 16 0.20 5.17 8.63
CA ILE A 16 -1.26 4.98 8.46
C ILE A 16 -2.02 6.02 9.28
N ALA A 17 -1.74 6.14 10.57
CA ALA A 17 -2.42 7.08 11.46
C ALA A 17 -2.25 8.53 10.97
N THR A 18 -1.05 8.91 10.59
CA THR A 18 -0.73 10.23 10.06
C THR A 18 -1.49 10.51 8.76
N ALA A 19 -1.49 9.56 7.82
CA ALA A 19 -2.21 9.71 6.56
C ALA A 19 -3.72 9.87 6.80
N LEU A 20 -4.33 8.99 7.59
CA LEU A 20 -5.77 9.06 7.87
C LEU A 20 -6.16 10.35 8.56
N PHE A 21 -5.37 10.81 9.53
CA PHE A 21 -5.70 12.02 10.29
C PHE A 21 -5.48 13.30 9.48
N PHE A 22 -4.30 13.49 8.91
CA PHE A 22 -3.96 14.76 8.27
C PHE A 22 -4.58 14.91 6.88
N VAL A 23 -4.66 13.83 6.08
CA VAL A 23 -5.22 13.93 4.72
C VAL A 23 -6.72 14.22 4.77
N THR A 24 -7.47 13.59 5.68
CA THR A 24 -8.90 13.93 5.87
C THR A 24 -9.10 15.37 6.34
N ARG A 25 -8.24 15.87 7.25
CA ARG A 25 -8.31 17.25 7.75
C ARG A 25 -7.98 18.27 6.68
N ILE A 26 -6.88 18.08 5.93
CA ILE A 26 -6.51 19.01 4.87
C ILE A 26 -7.52 18.98 3.72
N GLY A 27 -8.09 17.80 3.41
CA GLY A 27 -9.20 17.68 2.47
C GLY A 27 -10.41 18.53 2.89
N ALA A 28 -10.79 18.48 4.16
CA ALA A 28 -11.88 19.30 4.70
C ALA A 28 -11.55 20.80 4.63
N VAL A 29 -10.32 21.21 4.99
CA VAL A 29 -9.87 22.62 4.91
C VAL A 29 -9.89 23.15 3.49
N LEU A 30 -9.51 22.32 2.50
CA LEU A 30 -9.52 22.67 1.08
C LEU A 30 -10.91 22.53 0.43
N GLY A 31 -11.93 22.15 1.21
CA GLY A 31 -13.32 22.05 0.75
C GLY A 31 -13.58 20.86 -0.18
N LEU A 32 -12.83 19.75 -0.03
CA LEU A 32 -13.13 18.53 -0.73
C LEU A 32 -14.41 17.86 -0.18
N PRO A 33 -15.19 17.17 -1.03
CA PRO A 33 -16.23 16.28 -0.55
C PRO A 33 -15.66 15.30 0.48
N PRO A 34 -16.32 15.07 1.62
CA PRO A 34 -15.80 14.20 2.69
C PRO A 34 -15.47 12.79 2.21
N ARG A 35 -16.24 12.24 1.27
CA ARG A 35 -16.01 10.92 0.66
C ARG A 35 -14.71 10.89 -0.13
N LEU A 36 -14.48 11.88 -1.00
CA LEU A 36 -13.25 11.99 -1.79
C LEU A 36 -12.02 12.14 -0.88
N ALA A 37 -12.09 13.00 0.15
CA ALA A 37 -11.01 13.15 1.12
C ALA A 37 -10.71 11.82 1.86
N THR A 38 -11.76 11.07 2.23
CA THR A 38 -11.62 9.75 2.86
C THR A 38 -10.97 8.74 1.90
N LEU A 39 -11.38 8.71 0.62
CA LEU A 39 -10.78 7.81 -0.37
C LEU A 39 -9.30 8.09 -0.59
N ILE A 40 -8.91 9.38 -0.72
CA ILE A 40 -7.50 9.76 -0.86
C ILE A 40 -6.72 9.38 0.41
N ALA A 41 -7.29 9.61 1.60
CA ALA A 41 -6.65 9.27 2.87
C ALA A 41 -6.42 7.76 3.01
N VAL A 42 -7.43 6.93 2.74
CA VAL A 42 -7.36 5.47 2.82
C VAL A 42 -6.43 4.90 1.74
N GLY A 43 -6.50 5.43 0.50
CA GLY A 43 -5.57 5.06 -0.57
C GLY A 43 -4.12 5.37 -0.21
N THR A 44 -3.85 6.56 0.33
CA THR A 44 -2.52 6.95 0.82
C THR A 44 -2.08 6.08 2.00
N ALA A 45 -2.99 5.76 2.91
CA ALA A 45 -2.68 5.04 4.14
C ALA A 45 -2.34 3.56 3.95
N ILE A 46 -2.89 2.86 2.95
CA ILE A 46 -2.80 1.40 2.84
C ILE A 46 -2.12 0.97 1.53
N CYS A 47 -2.92 0.55 0.54
CA CYS A 47 -2.44 -0.09 -0.70
C CYS A 47 -2.84 0.66 -1.98
N GLY A 48 -3.09 1.96 -1.88
CA GLY A 48 -3.43 2.75 -3.04
C GLY A 48 -4.82 2.40 -3.59
N ASN A 49 -4.85 2.02 -4.84
CA ASN A 49 -6.09 1.81 -5.59
C ASN A 49 -6.99 0.72 -5.01
N SER A 50 -6.42 -0.39 -4.51
CA SER A 50 -7.20 -1.48 -3.92
C SER A 50 -7.98 -1.02 -2.68
N ALA A 51 -7.38 -0.17 -1.84
CA ALA A 51 -8.04 0.38 -0.65
C ALA A 51 -9.14 1.37 -1.01
N ILE A 52 -8.97 2.17 -2.08
CA ILE A 52 -9.99 3.07 -2.60
C ILE A 52 -11.21 2.27 -3.08
N VAL A 53 -10.98 1.26 -3.92
CA VAL A 53 -12.06 0.40 -4.46
C VAL A 53 -12.79 -0.34 -3.35
N ALA A 54 -12.08 -0.84 -2.35
CA ALA A 54 -12.68 -1.51 -1.20
C ALA A 54 -13.48 -0.56 -0.30
N MET A 55 -13.03 0.69 -0.15
CA MET A 55 -13.70 1.69 0.70
C MET A 55 -14.90 2.36 0.01
N ALA A 56 -14.86 2.48 -1.32
CA ALA A 56 -15.87 3.19 -2.09
C ALA A 56 -17.32 2.74 -1.80
N PRO A 57 -17.68 1.45 -1.86
CA PRO A 57 -19.04 0.98 -1.56
C PRO A 57 -19.40 1.16 -0.07
N VAL A 58 -18.42 1.19 0.82
CA VAL A 58 -18.62 1.31 2.27
C VAL A 58 -19.10 2.70 2.66
N ILE A 59 -18.68 3.73 1.91
CA ILE A 59 -19.05 5.13 2.15
C ILE A 59 -20.01 5.68 1.09
N ASP A 60 -20.56 4.84 0.21
CA ASP A 60 -21.40 5.23 -0.93
C ASP A 60 -20.73 6.31 -1.81
N ALA A 61 -19.45 6.15 -2.10
CA ALA A 61 -18.74 7.07 -2.97
C ALA A 61 -19.22 6.96 -4.41
N THR A 62 -19.24 8.09 -5.11
CA THR A 62 -19.59 8.14 -6.53
C THR A 62 -18.44 7.67 -7.41
N ASP A 63 -18.73 7.21 -8.63
CA ASP A 63 -17.71 6.78 -9.60
C ASP A 63 -16.71 7.92 -9.90
N ASP A 64 -17.16 9.16 -9.91
CA ASP A 64 -16.30 10.32 -10.09
C ASP A 64 -15.35 10.53 -8.91
N GLU A 65 -15.81 10.39 -7.67
CA GLU A 65 -14.97 10.47 -6.47
C GLU A 65 -13.92 9.35 -6.46
N VAL A 66 -14.32 8.12 -6.85
CA VAL A 66 -13.42 6.96 -6.95
C VAL A 66 -12.36 7.21 -8.04
N SER A 67 -12.78 7.61 -9.25
CA SER A 67 -11.87 7.88 -10.37
C SER A 67 -10.84 8.95 -10.03
N TYR A 68 -11.25 9.95 -9.27
CA TYR A 68 -10.37 11.03 -8.82
C TYR A 68 -9.35 10.58 -7.79
N ALA A 69 -9.81 9.88 -6.77
CA ALA A 69 -8.91 9.34 -5.76
C ALA A 69 -7.88 8.40 -6.38
N VAL A 70 -8.32 7.50 -7.27
CA VAL A 70 -7.45 6.61 -8.04
C VAL A 70 -6.44 7.40 -8.89
N GLY A 71 -6.91 8.41 -9.63
CA GLY A 71 -6.04 9.27 -10.44
C GLY A 71 -4.96 9.96 -9.60
N CYS A 72 -5.33 10.58 -8.47
CA CYS A 72 -4.38 11.21 -7.55
C CYS A 72 -3.33 10.23 -7.03
N ILE A 73 -3.75 9.10 -6.51
CA ILE A 73 -2.85 8.08 -5.95
C ILE A 73 -1.93 7.51 -7.03
N THR A 74 -2.44 7.27 -8.23
CA THR A 74 -1.65 6.76 -9.34
C THR A 74 -0.58 7.75 -9.79
N ILE A 75 -0.93 9.03 -9.99
CA ILE A 75 0.02 10.06 -10.43
C ILE A 75 1.14 10.25 -9.42
N PHE A 76 0.82 10.51 -8.16
CA PHE A 76 1.85 10.74 -7.14
C PHE A 76 2.62 9.48 -6.79
N GLY A 77 2.00 8.32 -6.88
CA GLY A 77 2.67 7.05 -6.72
C GLY A 77 3.64 6.74 -7.87
N LEU A 78 3.33 7.11 -9.13
CA LEU A 78 4.27 6.99 -10.25
C LEU A 78 5.47 7.93 -10.07
N VAL A 79 5.24 9.16 -9.61
CA VAL A 79 6.34 10.09 -9.29
C VAL A 79 7.22 9.49 -8.20
N ALA A 80 6.62 8.93 -7.14
CA ALA A 80 7.36 8.26 -6.07
C ALA A 80 8.13 7.01 -6.56
N LEU A 81 7.53 6.20 -7.44
CA LEU A 81 8.17 5.03 -8.06
C LEU A 81 9.47 5.43 -8.78
N MET A 82 9.44 6.54 -9.51
CA MET A 82 10.60 7.01 -10.28
C MET A 82 11.63 7.74 -9.40
N ALA A 83 11.20 8.47 -8.38
CA ALA A 83 12.07 9.33 -7.59
C ALA A 83 12.66 8.62 -6.35
N TYR A 84 11.89 7.79 -5.66
CA TYR A 84 12.30 7.22 -4.36
C TYR A 84 13.42 6.19 -4.40
N PRO A 85 13.64 5.42 -5.49
CA PRO A 85 14.84 4.58 -5.60
C PRO A 85 16.13 5.40 -5.47
N TYR A 86 16.21 6.54 -6.15
CA TYR A 86 17.39 7.43 -6.13
C TYR A 86 17.46 8.23 -4.82
N LEU A 87 16.36 8.80 -4.38
CA LEU A 87 16.30 9.54 -3.13
C LEU A 87 16.60 8.63 -1.93
N GLY A 88 16.02 7.44 -1.89
CA GLY A 88 16.28 6.48 -0.82
C GLY A 88 17.72 6.05 -0.75
N HIS A 89 18.37 5.81 -1.91
CA HIS A 89 19.78 5.49 -1.97
C HIS A 89 20.64 6.61 -1.34
N GLN A 90 20.38 7.85 -1.69
CA GLN A 90 21.12 9.00 -1.15
C GLN A 90 20.81 9.27 0.32
N LEU A 91 19.53 9.15 0.74
CA LEU A 91 19.10 9.47 2.10
C LEU A 91 19.57 8.45 3.15
N PHE A 92 19.79 7.21 2.72
CA PHE A 92 20.17 6.10 3.61
C PHE A 92 21.50 5.44 3.24
N ASP A 93 22.34 6.15 2.49
CA ASP A 93 23.70 5.70 2.11
C ASP A 93 23.71 4.30 1.45
N GLY A 94 22.63 3.96 0.75
CA GLY A 94 22.47 2.68 0.06
C GLY A 94 22.18 1.48 0.96
N ASP A 95 21.88 1.66 2.27
CA ASP A 95 21.50 0.57 3.16
C ASP A 95 20.23 -0.12 2.65
N PRO A 96 20.30 -1.42 2.30
CA PRO A 96 19.19 -2.11 1.64
C PRO A 96 17.92 -2.17 2.48
N THR A 97 18.07 -2.36 3.80
CA THR A 97 16.95 -2.48 4.73
C THR A 97 16.23 -1.15 4.90
N LEU A 98 16.99 -0.07 5.11
CA LEU A 98 16.43 1.26 5.33
C LEU A 98 15.77 1.80 4.05
N VAL A 99 16.42 1.62 2.88
CA VAL A 99 15.84 1.99 1.58
C VAL A 99 14.56 1.21 1.31
N GLY A 100 14.57 -0.11 1.56
CA GLY A 100 13.40 -0.96 1.39
C GLY A 100 12.24 -0.55 2.32
N LEU A 101 12.52 -0.31 3.61
CA LEU A 101 11.54 0.20 4.58
C LEU A 101 10.94 1.54 4.13
N PHE A 102 11.78 2.47 3.69
CA PHE A 102 11.34 3.77 3.19
C PHE A 102 10.42 3.60 1.96
N MET A 103 10.85 2.87 0.94
CA MET A 103 10.04 2.68 -0.27
C MET A 103 8.72 1.95 0.03
N GLY A 104 8.75 0.90 0.87
CA GLY A 104 7.56 0.14 1.25
C GLY A 104 6.54 0.94 2.06
N THR A 105 7.00 1.89 2.89
CA THR A 105 6.13 2.75 3.70
C THR A 105 5.73 4.06 3.03
N ALA A 106 6.54 4.61 2.12
CA ALA A 106 6.28 5.90 1.49
C ALA A 106 5.50 5.80 0.17
N ILE A 107 5.71 4.76 -0.64
CA ILE A 107 5.00 4.57 -1.91
C ILE A 107 3.57 4.05 -1.68
N HIS A 108 2.60 4.57 -2.41
CA HIS A 108 1.19 4.33 -2.15
C HIS A 108 0.72 2.95 -2.60
N ASP A 109 0.95 2.59 -3.85
CA ASP A 109 0.42 1.36 -4.46
C ASP A 109 1.43 0.21 -4.40
N THR A 110 0.93 -1.03 -4.24
CA THR A 110 1.77 -2.23 -4.13
C THR A 110 2.55 -2.50 -5.40
N SER A 111 1.93 -2.30 -6.57
CA SER A 111 2.61 -2.46 -7.86
C SER A 111 3.72 -1.45 -8.07
N GLN A 112 3.50 -0.23 -7.58
CA GLN A 112 4.49 0.84 -7.65
C GLN A 112 5.68 0.58 -6.70
N VAL A 113 5.45 -0.05 -5.54
CA VAL A 113 6.54 -0.50 -4.65
C VAL A 113 7.39 -1.55 -5.35
N ALA A 114 6.76 -2.57 -5.96
CA ALA A 114 7.47 -3.59 -6.70
C ALA A 114 8.25 -2.98 -7.89
N GLY A 115 7.61 -2.06 -8.63
CA GLY A 115 8.26 -1.32 -9.72
C GLY A 115 9.46 -0.51 -9.25
N ALA A 116 9.34 0.23 -8.14
CA ALA A 116 10.43 0.99 -7.54
C ALA A 116 11.60 0.09 -7.08
N GLY A 117 11.27 -1.06 -6.47
CA GLY A 117 12.28 -2.07 -6.12
C GLY A 117 13.01 -2.64 -7.34
N MET A 118 12.30 -2.85 -8.46
CA MET A 118 12.93 -3.28 -9.72
C MET A 118 13.80 -2.18 -10.35
N VAL A 119 13.37 -0.91 -10.27
CA VAL A 119 14.20 0.23 -10.69
C VAL A 119 15.48 0.28 -9.85
N TYR A 120 15.36 0.11 -8.54
CA TYR A 120 16.52 0.10 -7.64
C TYR A 120 17.45 -1.07 -7.95
N LEU A 121 16.91 -2.27 -8.15
CA LEU A 121 17.68 -3.46 -8.53
C LEU A 121 18.45 -3.24 -9.85
N ALA A 122 17.78 -2.69 -10.86
CA ALA A 122 18.41 -2.42 -12.16
C ALA A 122 19.52 -1.37 -12.07
N GLN A 123 19.37 -0.38 -11.17
CA GLN A 123 20.33 0.73 -11.03
C GLN A 123 21.51 0.40 -10.12
N TYR A 124 21.27 -0.31 -9.01
CA TYR A 124 22.25 -0.51 -7.93
C TYR A 124 22.62 -1.98 -7.69
N GLY A 125 21.93 -2.93 -8.33
CA GLY A 125 22.25 -4.36 -8.26
C GLY A 125 21.92 -5.04 -6.93
N THR A 126 21.06 -4.45 -6.08
CA THR A 126 20.78 -4.90 -4.71
C THR A 126 19.34 -5.45 -4.60
N PRO A 127 19.12 -6.78 -4.70
CA PRO A 127 17.79 -7.37 -4.67
C PRO A 127 17.12 -7.29 -3.29
N GLU A 128 17.87 -7.19 -2.20
CA GLU A 128 17.38 -7.11 -0.83
C GLU A 128 16.45 -5.91 -0.60
N VAL A 129 16.64 -4.83 -1.35
CA VAL A 129 15.77 -3.65 -1.31
C VAL A 129 14.36 -3.98 -1.79
N LEU A 130 14.24 -4.74 -2.89
CA LEU A 130 12.95 -5.18 -3.42
C LEU A 130 12.21 -6.06 -2.40
N ASP A 131 12.93 -6.99 -1.77
CA ASP A 131 12.37 -7.89 -0.77
C ASP A 131 11.90 -7.12 0.47
N ALA A 132 12.74 -6.25 1.02
CA ALA A 132 12.39 -5.43 2.18
C ALA A 132 11.21 -4.49 1.91
N ALA A 133 11.18 -3.84 0.74
CA ALA A 133 10.10 -2.96 0.33
C ALA A 133 8.77 -3.74 0.17
N THR A 134 8.83 -4.92 -0.43
CA THR A 134 7.67 -5.77 -0.67
C THR A 134 7.09 -6.30 0.64
N VAL A 135 7.92 -6.83 1.54
CA VAL A 135 7.50 -7.33 2.86
C VAL A 135 6.85 -6.21 3.66
N THR A 136 7.48 -5.04 3.71
CA THR A 136 6.94 -3.86 4.40
C THR A 136 5.59 -3.43 3.84
N LYS A 137 5.45 -3.43 2.51
CA LYS A 137 4.20 -3.07 1.85
C LYS A 137 3.09 -4.10 2.09
N LEU A 138 3.39 -5.38 2.05
CA LEU A 138 2.43 -6.44 2.35
C LEU A 138 1.94 -6.34 3.80
N GLN A 139 2.83 -6.07 4.75
CA GLN A 139 2.46 -5.82 6.13
C GLN A 139 1.50 -4.63 6.27
N ARG A 140 1.77 -3.53 5.56
CA ARG A 140 0.88 -2.35 5.53
C ARG A 140 -0.50 -2.71 4.97
N ASN A 141 -0.57 -3.57 3.94
CA ASN A 141 -1.83 -4.02 3.34
C ASN A 141 -2.72 -4.79 4.33
N MET A 142 -2.13 -5.53 5.28
CA MET A 142 -2.89 -6.25 6.30
C MET A 142 -3.72 -5.31 7.19
N PHE A 143 -3.30 -4.07 7.38
CA PHE A 143 -4.06 -3.08 8.14
C PHE A 143 -5.38 -2.67 7.46
N MET A 144 -5.61 -3.07 6.21
CA MET A 144 -6.91 -2.88 5.55
C MET A 144 -8.06 -3.49 6.36
N LEU A 145 -7.82 -4.65 7.01
CA LEU A 145 -8.79 -5.30 7.88
C LEU A 145 -9.26 -4.43 9.06
N ALA A 146 -8.40 -3.56 9.56
CA ALA A 146 -8.73 -2.68 10.68
C ALA A 146 -9.20 -1.30 10.19
N VAL A 147 -8.53 -0.75 9.18
CA VAL A 147 -8.75 0.63 8.72
C VAL A 147 -10.08 0.79 8.00
N ILE A 148 -10.49 -0.17 7.15
CA ILE A 148 -11.77 -0.04 6.42
C ILE A 148 -12.95 -0.05 7.39
N PRO A 149 -13.10 -0.99 8.34
CA PRO A 149 -14.17 -0.94 9.34
C PRO A 149 -14.11 0.32 10.22
N LEU A 150 -12.92 0.76 10.62
CA LEU A 150 -12.73 1.97 11.42
C LEU A 150 -13.24 3.21 10.68
N MET A 151 -12.87 3.37 9.43
CA MET A 151 -13.30 4.50 8.60
C MET A 151 -14.78 4.40 8.22
N ALA A 152 -15.30 3.19 7.99
CA ALA A 152 -16.72 2.95 7.82
C ALA A 152 -17.53 3.42 9.04
N PHE A 153 -17.09 3.05 10.23
CA PHE A 153 -17.73 3.47 11.48
C PHE A 153 -17.67 5.00 11.66
N HIS A 154 -16.54 5.61 11.34
CA HIS A 154 -16.38 7.06 11.44
C HIS A 154 -17.27 7.81 10.42
N SER A 155 -17.32 7.34 9.18
CA SER A 155 -18.11 7.95 8.10
C SER A 155 -19.63 7.75 8.29
N ASN A 156 -20.04 6.58 8.78
CA ASN A 156 -21.45 6.22 8.91
C ASN A 156 -22.09 6.66 10.24
N ARG A 157 -21.33 7.17 11.20
CA ARG A 157 -21.86 7.73 12.46
C ARG A 157 -22.93 8.81 12.23
N ALA A 158 -22.89 9.49 11.09
CA ALA A 158 -23.89 10.50 10.69
C ALA A 158 -25.13 9.87 10.00
N ARG A 159 -25.12 8.57 9.65
CA ARG A 159 -26.17 7.91 8.86
C ARG A 159 -26.62 6.56 9.47
N ALA A 160 -26.59 6.40 10.79
CA ALA A 160 -26.86 5.15 11.49
C ALA A 160 -28.24 4.54 11.17
N THR A 161 -28.36 3.91 10.00
CA THR A 161 -29.48 3.05 9.61
C THR A 161 -28.93 1.70 9.16
N GLY A 162 -28.56 0.84 10.12
CA GLY A 162 -28.14 -0.53 9.82
C GLY A 162 -27.38 -1.18 10.98
N SER A 163 -27.49 -2.50 11.09
CA SER A 163 -26.78 -3.29 12.10
C SER A 163 -25.25 -3.18 11.88
N ILE A 164 -24.49 -2.92 12.94
CA ILE A 164 -23.01 -2.93 12.95
C ILE A 164 -22.46 -4.21 12.28
N ARG A 165 -23.14 -5.33 12.46
CA ARG A 165 -22.75 -6.62 11.89
C ARG A 165 -22.82 -6.65 10.36
N SER A 166 -23.81 -5.99 9.74
CA SER A 166 -23.90 -5.90 8.27
C SER A 166 -22.84 -4.98 7.69
N GLN A 167 -22.50 -3.91 8.40
CA GLN A 167 -21.44 -2.96 8.01
C GLN A 167 -20.06 -3.61 8.09
N ILE A 168 -19.76 -4.38 9.13
CA ILE A 168 -18.50 -5.13 9.26
C ILE A 168 -18.40 -6.18 8.15
N LYS A 169 -19.49 -6.93 7.85
CA LYS A 169 -19.48 -7.95 6.80
C LYS A 169 -19.25 -7.36 5.40
N ALA A 170 -19.77 -6.17 5.13
CA ALA A 170 -19.54 -5.45 3.88
C ALA A 170 -18.15 -4.81 3.80
N ALA A 171 -17.55 -4.50 4.95
CA ALA A 171 -16.27 -3.82 5.05
C ALA A 171 -15.04 -4.75 4.93
N ILE A 172 -15.22 -6.08 5.00
CA ILE A 172 -14.10 -7.03 4.88
C ILE A 172 -14.00 -7.53 3.44
N PRO A 173 -13.02 -7.06 2.66
CA PRO A 173 -12.86 -7.49 1.27
C PRO A 173 -12.49 -8.97 1.20
N MET A 174 -13.18 -9.75 0.36
CA MET A 174 -12.93 -11.19 0.19
C MET A 174 -11.49 -11.52 -0.16
N PHE A 175 -10.79 -10.64 -0.88
CA PHE A 175 -9.39 -10.87 -1.26
C PHE A 175 -8.44 -10.93 -0.06
N VAL A 176 -8.78 -10.33 1.09
CA VAL A 176 -7.97 -10.40 2.30
C VAL A 176 -7.95 -11.82 2.86
N PHE A 177 -9.09 -12.52 2.83
CA PHE A 177 -9.12 -13.95 3.20
C PHE A 177 -8.29 -14.79 2.23
N GLY A 178 -8.37 -14.47 0.92
CA GLY A 178 -7.52 -15.11 -0.09
C GLY A 178 -6.03 -14.87 0.17
N PHE A 179 -5.66 -13.63 0.51
CA PHE A 179 -4.29 -13.29 0.86
C PHE A 179 -3.80 -14.03 2.11
N LEU A 180 -4.60 -14.06 3.18
CA LEU A 180 -4.26 -14.80 4.40
C LEU A 180 -4.13 -16.30 4.14
N ALA A 181 -5.05 -16.89 3.37
CA ALA A 181 -5.01 -18.29 3.00
C ALA A 181 -3.74 -18.63 2.19
N MET A 182 -3.40 -17.80 1.20
CA MET A 182 -2.19 -18.00 0.39
C MET A 182 -0.91 -17.77 1.20
N SER A 183 -0.91 -16.80 2.11
CA SER A 183 0.21 -16.55 3.01
C SER A 183 0.43 -17.72 3.97
N LEU A 184 -0.65 -18.26 4.54
CA LEU A 184 -0.59 -19.44 5.40
C LEU A 184 -0.12 -20.68 4.61
N LEU A 185 -0.66 -20.89 3.42
CA LEU A 185 -0.27 -21.99 2.54
C LEU A 185 1.21 -21.91 2.17
N ARG A 186 1.71 -20.71 1.87
CA ARG A 186 3.13 -20.47 1.63
C ARG A 186 3.96 -20.79 2.86
N THR A 187 3.57 -20.28 4.03
CA THR A 187 4.30 -20.50 5.29
C THR A 187 4.35 -22.01 5.63
N LEU A 188 3.22 -22.70 5.49
CA LEU A 188 3.17 -24.15 5.74
C LEU A 188 3.97 -24.95 4.73
N GLY A 189 4.00 -24.53 3.48
CA GLY A 189 4.79 -25.17 2.43
C GLY A 189 6.31 -24.98 2.60
N ASP A 190 6.72 -23.87 3.19
CA ASP A 190 8.13 -23.57 3.47
C ASP A 190 8.60 -24.15 4.83
N LEU A 191 7.72 -24.81 5.61
CA LEU A 191 8.04 -25.48 6.85
C LEU A 191 8.61 -26.90 6.57
N GLY A 192 9.93 -27.06 6.74
CA GLY A 192 10.64 -28.34 6.65
C GLY A 192 11.15 -28.68 5.25
N ASP A 193 11.88 -29.81 5.14
CA ASP A 193 12.58 -30.21 3.93
C ASP A 193 11.67 -30.75 2.81
N ARG A 194 10.40 -31.01 3.11
CA ARG A 194 9.40 -31.48 2.16
C ARG A 194 8.09 -30.70 2.35
N PRO A 195 7.75 -29.78 1.42
CA PRO A 195 6.50 -29.06 1.47
C PRO A 195 5.30 -29.98 1.63
N PHE A 196 4.51 -29.75 2.69
CA PHE A 196 3.35 -30.58 3.10
C PHE A 196 3.67 -32.09 3.31
N GLY A 197 4.93 -32.49 3.42
CA GLY A 197 5.34 -33.89 3.52
C GLY A 197 5.19 -34.71 2.22
N LEU A 198 4.72 -34.12 1.12
CA LEU A 198 4.34 -34.79 -0.14
C LEU A 198 5.11 -34.28 -1.36
N LEU A 199 5.51 -33.03 -1.38
CA LEU A 199 6.16 -32.42 -2.54
C LEU A 199 7.67 -32.36 -2.39
N THR A 200 8.38 -32.43 -3.52
CA THR A 200 9.82 -32.13 -3.54
C THR A 200 10.01 -30.60 -3.55
N GLU A 201 11.13 -30.14 -3.03
CA GLU A 201 11.48 -28.71 -3.00
C GLU A 201 11.49 -28.11 -4.42
N GLU A 202 11.93 -28.86 -5.41
CA GLU A 202 11.95 -28.46 -6.82
C GLU A 202 10.54 -28.21 -7.39
N VAL A 203 9.59 -29.10 -7.10
CA VAL A 203 8.19 -28.98 -7.53
C VAL A 203 7.54 -27.78 -6.83
N TRP A 204 7.83 -27.59 -5.55
CA TRP A 204 7.30 -26.46 -4.78
C TRP A 204 7.82 -25.12 -5.31
N SER A 205 9.15 -25.00 -5.48
CA SER A 205 9.76 -23.77 -6.01
C SER A 205 9.26 -23.44 -7.42
N THR A 206 9.09 -24.45 -8.27
CA THR A 206 8.51 -24.29 -9.60
C THR A 206 7.06 -23.82 -9.53
N THR A 207 6.25 -24.38 -8.65
CA THR A 207 4.84 -24.01 -8.44
C THR A 207 4.74 -22.55 -7.97
N ILE A 208 5.55 -22.16 -7.00
CA ILE A 208 5.62 -20.76 -6.52
C ILE A 208 6.10 -19.83 -7.63
N GLY A 209 7.07 -20.24 -8.43
CA GLY A 209 7.55 -19.47 -9.58
C GLY A 209 6.43 -19.20 -10.60
N TRP A 210 5.62 -20.21 -10.93
CA TRP A 210 4.44 -20.03 -11.80
C TRP A 210 3.37 -19.14 -11.17
N ALA A 211 3.08 -19.31 -9.88
CA ALA A 211 2.13 -18.48 -9.15
C ALA A 211 2.57 -16.99 -9.16
N THR A 212 3.86 -16.74 -8.94
CA THR A 212 4.44 -15.39 -8.97
C THR A 212 4.35 -14.77 -10.37
N LYS A 213 4.69 -15.52 -11.43
CA LYS A 213 4.57 -15.03 -12.82
C LYS A 213 3.12 -14.70 -13.17
N THR A 214 2.18 -15.56 -12.79
CA THR A 214 0.74 -15.33 -13.01
C THR A 214 0.26 -14.09 -12.24
N ALA A 215 0.66 -13.95 -10.98
CA ALA A 215 0.33 -12.78 -10.17
C ALA A 215 0.86 -11.48 -10.80
N THR A 216 2.10 -11.49 -11.29
CA THR A 216 2.71 -10.34 -11.99
C THR A 216 1.94 -9.99 -13.25
N LEU A 217 1.52 -10.98 -14.05
CA LEU A 217 0.71 -10.75 -15.23
C LEU A 217 -0.67 -10.17 -14.87
N CYS A 218 -1.36 -10.75 -13.88
CA CYS A 218 -2.63 -10.25 -13.41
C CYS A 218 -2.50 -8.80 -12.89
N LEU A 219 -1.42 -8.50 -12.18
CA LEU A 219 -1.13 -7.14 -11.70
C LEU A 219 -0.91 -6.17 -12.87
N ALA A 220 -0.16 -6.57 -13.90
CA ALA A 220 0.06 -5.76 -15.10
C ALA A 220 -1.25 -5.48 -15.83
N VAL A 221 -2.13 -6.48 -15.98
CA VAL A 221 -3.46 -6.32 -16.58
C VAL A 221 -4.32 -5.36 -15.74
N ALA A 222 -4.36 -5.54 -14.42
CA ALA A 222 -5.11 -4.68 -13.52
C ALA A 222 -4.62 -3.21 -13.59
N MET A 223 -3.30 -2.99 -13.60
CA MET A 223 -2.74 -1.65 -13.74
C MET A 223 -3.01 -1.02 -15.10
N SER A 224 -2.97 -1.81 -16.17
CA SER A 224 -3.34 -1.35 -17.50
C SER A 224 -4.83 -0.95 -17.57
N ALA A 225 -5.70 -1.74 -16.95
CA ALA A 225 -7.14 -1.42 -16.87
C ALA A 225 -7.39 -0.12 -16.10
N VAL A 226 -6.73 0.09 -14.97
CA VAL A 226 -6.78 1.35 -14.20
C VAL A 226 -6.28 2.52 -15.05
N GLY A 227 -5.15 2.35 -15.75
CA GLY A 227 -4.61 3.39 -16.63
C GLY A 227 -5.57 3.77 -17.76
N LEU A 228 -6.16 2.77 -18.42
CA LEU A 228 -7.15 2.98 -19.49
C LEU A 228 -8.47 3.58 -18.98
N GLY A 229 -8.88 3.23 -17.75
CA GLY A 229 -10.07 3.79 -17.09
C GLY A 229 -9.89 5.23 -16.60
N THR A 230 -8.64 5.70 -16.51
CA THR A 230 -8.33 7.06 -16.04
C THR A 230 -8.59 8.08 -17.15
N SER A 231 -9.67 8.87 -17.01
CA SER A 231 -10.03 9.92 -17.99
C SER A 231 -9.40 11.25 -17.60
N PHE A 232 -8.47 11.76 -18.42
CA PHE A 232 -7.87 13.09 -18.25
C PHE A 232 -8.90 14.23 -18.29
N THR A 233 -10.00 14.04 -19.04
CA THR A 233 -11.07 15.02 -19.13
C THR A 233 -11.82 15.14 -17.80
N ARG A 234 -12.08 14.02 -17.12
CA ARG A 234 -12.69 14.00 -15.79
C ARG A 234 -11.72 14.57 -14.74
N LEU A 235 -10.44 14.25 -14.85
CA LEU A 235 -9.38 14.84 -14.01
C LEU A 235 -9.34 16.38 -14.13
N ARG A 236 -9.56 16.95 -15.30
CA ARG A 236 -9.68 18.41 -15.47
C ARG A 236 -10.94 18.99 -14.85
N GLY A 237 -12.08 18.28 -14.88
CA GLY A 237 -13.38 18.76 -14.40
C GLY A 237 -13.49 18.96 -12.90
N LEU A 238 -12.72 18.25 -12.09
CA LEU A 238 -12.78 18.34 -10.62
C LEU A 238 -11.80 19.37 -10.02
N GLY A 239 -11.01 20.02 -10.86
CA GLY A 239 -10.13 21.12 -10.45
C GLY A 239 -8.84 20.65 -9.75
N MET A 240 -8.04 21.61 -9.30
CA MET A 240 -6.71 21.37 -8.73
C MET A 240 -6.72 20.98 -7.25
N ARG A 241 -7.82 21.15 -6.53
CA ARG A 241 -7.88 20.91 -5.07
C ARG A 241 -7.59 19.45 -4.67
N PRO A 242 -8.20 18.43 -5.31
CA PRO A 242 -7.88 17.04 -4.99
C PRO A 242 -6.42 16.66 -5.29
N LEU A 243 -5.85 17.21 -6.39
CA LEU A 243 -4.44 17.03 -6.70
C LEU A 243 -3.53 17.65 -5.63
N ALA A 244 -3.89 18.83 -5.12
CA ALA A 244 -3.16 19.47 -4.00
C ALA A 244 -3.21 18.60 -2.74
N VAL A 245 -4.37 17.99 -2.43
CA VAL A 245 -4.50 17.05 -1.30
C VAL A 245 -3.68 15.78 -1.55
N GLY A 246 -3.69 15.24 -2.76
CA GLY A 246 -2.88 14.07 -3.13
C GLY A 246 -1.38 14.35 -3.04
N LEU A 247 -0.93 15.53 -3.52
CA LEU A 247 0.46 15.97 -3.38
C LEU A 247 0.87 16.10 -1.91
N PHE A 248 0.03 16.77 -1.12
CA PHE A 248 0.24 16.89 0.32
C PHE A 248 0.33 15.51 0.99
N ALA A 249 -0.58 14.60 0.65
CA ALA A 249 -0.60 13.25 1.20
C ALA A 249 0.69 12.48 0.87
N ALA A 250 1.16 12.55 -0.38
CA ALA A 250 2.39 11.90 -0.82
C ALA A 250 3.62 12.49 -0.12
N ALA A 251 3.72 13.82 -0.05
CA ALA A 251 4.80 14.50 0.64
C ALA A 251 4.82 14.20 2.15
N LEU A 252 3.64 14.23 2.79
CA LEU A 252 3.49 13.94 4.21
C LEU A 252 3.95 12.52 4.56
N VAL A 253 3.44 11.51 3.84
CA VAL A 253 3.81 10.11 4.13
C VAL A 253 5.27 9.85 3.79
N GLY A 254 5.81 10.45 2.72
CA GLY A 254 7.23 10.38 2.40
C GLY A 254 8.11 10.98 3.51
N ALA A 255 7.76 12.18 4.01
CA ALA A 255 8.49 12.84 5.09
C ALA A 255 8.39 12.07 6.43
N VAL A 256 7.20 11.60 6.79
CA VAL A 256 7.00 10.79 8.01
C VAL A 256 7.76 9.47 7.92
N SER A 257 7.67 8.79 6.78
CA SER A 257 8.43 7.56 6.52
C SER A 257 9.92 7.78 6.65
N TYR A 258 10.47 8.79 5.97
CA TYR A 258 11.89 9.15 6.07
C TYR A 258 12.32 9.40 7.52
N THR A 259 11.56 10.24 8.23
CA THR A 259 11.89 10.62 9.62
C THR A 259 11.89 9.39 10.54
N LEU A 260 10.88 8.54 10.45
CA LEU A 260 10.76 7.36 11.29
C LEU A 260 11.82 6.30 10.96
N VAL A 261 12.09 6.05 9.67
CA VAL A 261 13.14 5.12 9.26
C VAL A 261 14.50 5.62 9.77
N ARG A 262 14.79 6.92 9.65
CA ARG A 262 16.04 7.52 10.13
C ARG A 262 16.19 7.45 11.64
N LEU A 263 15.11 7.70 12.38
CA LEU A 263 15.12 7.62 13.86
C LEU A 263 15.27 6.18 14.37
N LEU A 264 14.71 5.20 13.66
CA LEU A 264 14.77 3.80 14.05
C LEU A 264 15.96 3.05 13.46
N ALA A 265 16.72 3.66 12.52
CA ALA A 265 17.89 3.07 11.89
C ALA A 265 18.89 2.45 12.87
N PRO A 266 19.26 3.11 14.03
CA PRO A 266 20.19 2.53 14.98
C PRO A 266 19.70 1.23 15.64
N HIS A 267 18.38 1.06 15.74
CA HIS A 267 17.74 -0.11 16.33
C HIS A 267 17.51 -1.23 15.29
N ILE A 268 17.39 -0.87 14.01
CA ILE A 268 17.17 -1.80 12.90
C ILE A 268 18.50 -2.45 12.49
N GLY A 269 19.59 -1.69 12.41
CA GLY A 269 20.91 -2.20 12.03
C GLY A 269 21.55 -3.19 13.02
N SER A 270 20.97 -3.35 14.22
CA SER A 270 21.39 -4.34 15.23
C SER A 270 20.60 -5.66 15.14
N LEU A 271 19.61 -5.77 14.25
CA LEU A 271 18.83 -6.99 14.07
C LEU A 271 19.58 -7.96 13.13
N PRO A 272 19.67 -9.26 13.47
CA PRO A 272 20.27 -10.23 12.57
C PRO A 272 19.45 -10.35 11.28
N VAL A 273 20.12 -10.17 10.17
CA VAL A 273 19.58 -10.30 8.80
C VAL A 273 19.23 -11.74 8.47
#